data_807c86f56a19e37e01c1a484a29ccc88
#
_entry.id   807c86f56a19e37e01c1a484a29ccc88
#
_cell.length_a   1.000
_cell.length_b   1.000
_cell.length_c   1.000
_cell.angle_alpha   90.00
_cell.angle_beta   90.00
_cell.angle_gamma   90.00
#
_symmetry.space_group_name_H-M   'P 1'
#
loop_
_entity.id
_entity.type
_entity.pdbx_description
1 polymer ?
#
loop_
_entity_poly.entity_id
_entity_poly.type
_entity_poly.pdbx_seq_one_letter_code
_entity_poly.pdbx_strand_id
1 'polypeptide(L)'
;NATPLKEFINPVVLKEEEMPSVGISIFTALLPVILIGFSTILNHFLTEESLLREIIGLLGNPAIAMLISVLVAIYTLGLARGKKMTEVMNSVSSSIAGITMVLLIIAGAGGLKEVLVDSGVSDYIAGLLKDSTIDPLVMAWLIATVIRVCVGSATVAGLTAAGIVLPLVSSGTVNAELMVLAIG
;
A
#
# COMPACT_ATOMS: atom_id res chain seq x y z
N ASN A 1 20.21 -10.32 22.88
CA ASN A 1 19.62 -8.99 22.92
C ASN A 1 19.74 -8.37 21.53
N ALA A 2 18.66 -8.43 20.76
CA ALA A 2 18.59 -7.73 19.48
C ALA A 2 18.38 -6.24 19.77
N THR A 3 19.30 -5.40 19.33
CA THR A 3 19.11 -3.94 19.37
C THR A 3 18.09 -3.56 18.29
N PRO A 4 17.02 -2.81 18.63
CA PRO A 4 16.07 -2.33 17.62
C PRO A 4 16.81 -1.46 16.58
N LEU A 5 16.33 -1.51 15.34
CA LEU A 5 16.84 -0.61 14.30
C LEU A 5 16.69 0.84 14.77
N LYS A 6 17.70 1.68 14.51
CA LYS A 6 17.73 3.10 14.95
C LYS A 6 16.50 3.89 14.54
N GLU A 7 15.83 3.49 13.46
CA GLU A 7 14.61 4.10 12.94
C GLU A 7 13.38 3.87 13.83
N PHE A 8 13.41 2.83 14.68
CA PHE A 8 12.33 2.54 15.65
C PHE A 8 12.66 3.04 17.07
N ILE A 9 13.83 3.63 17.27
CA ILE A 9 14.19 4.24 18.55
C ILE A 9 13.81 5.72 18.47
N ASN A 10 12.71 6.10 19.11
CA ASN A 10 12.40 7.51 19.27
C ASN A 10 13.19 8.07 20.46
N PRO A 11 14.25 8.89 20.23
CA PRO A 11 15.07 9.43 21.31
C PRO A 11 14.35 10.54 22.11
N VAL A 12 13.21 11.02 21.61
CA VAL A 12 12.44 12.08 22.25
C VAL A 12 11.30 11.47 23.06
N VAL A 13 11.49 11.34 24.36
CA VAL A 13 10.41 11.00 25.28
C VAL A 13 9.62 12.29 25.55
N LEU A 14 8.42 12.36 24.97
CA LEU A 14 7.49 13.47 25.24
C LEU A 14 6.99 13.39 26.68
N LYS A 15 6.80 14.55 27.30
CA LYS A 15 6.13 14.63 28.62
C LYS A 15 4.66 14.23 28.46
N GLU A 16 4.06 13.66 29.50
CA GLU A 16 2.65 13.22 29.47
C GLU A 16 1.68 14.36 29.08
N GLU A 17 1.99 15.59 29.48
CA GLU A 17 1.22 16.80 29.14
C GLU A 17 1.28 17.15 27.64
N GLU A 18 2.32 16.76 26.95
CA GLU A 18 2.55 17.00 25.52
C GLU A 18 1.98 15.87 24.66
N MET A 19 1.66 14.73 25.26
CA MET A 19 1.09 13.59 24.54
C MET A 19 -0.36 13.84 24.13
N PRO A 20 -0.75 13.52 22.89
CA PRO A 20 -2.15 13.54 22.50
C PRO A 20 -2.94 12.49 23.29
N SER A 21 -4.23 12.74 23.51
CA SER A 21 -5.08 11.72 24.15
C SER A 21 -5.11 10.45 23.32
N VAL A 22 -5.20 9.31 24.00
CA VAL A 22 -5.23 7.99 23.35
C VAL A 22 -6.36 7.91 22.30
N GLY A 23 -7.53 8.48 22.61
CA GLY A 23 -8.67 8.50 21.70
C GLY A 23 -8.39 9.25 20.40
N ILE A 24 -7.79 10.44 20.48
CA ILE A 24 -7.41 11.24 19.29
C ILE A 24 -6.35 10.49 18.47
N SER A 25 -5.38 9.89 19.13
CA SER A 25 -4.31 9.14 18.45
C SER A 25 -4.87 7.94 17.69
N ILE A 26 -5.72 7.13 18.33
CA ILE A 26 -6.36 5.98 17.70
C ILE A 26 -7.28 6.41 16.57
N PHE A 27 -8.12 7.43 16.79
CA PHE A 27 -9.02 7.95 15.76
C PHE A 27 -8.24 8.42 14.52
N THR A 28 -7.19 9.21 14.73
CA THR A 28 -6.37 9.74 13.62
C THR A 28 -5.65 8.62 12.86
N ALA A 29 -5.15 7.61 13.58
CA ALA A 29 -4.48 6.45 12.97
C ALA A 29 -5.45 5.55 12.17
N LEU A 30 -6.68 5.39 12.65
CA LEU A 30 -7.71 4.57 11.99
C LEU A 30 -8.51 5.34 10.93
N LEU A 31 -8.36 6.64 10.83
CA LEU A 31 -9.15 7.48 9.93
C LEU A 31 -9.13 7.00 8.46
N PRO A 32 -8.00 6.58 7.86
CA PRO A 32 -8.01 6.05 6.50
C PRO A 32 -8.90 4.81 6.38
N VAL A 33 -8.80 3.89 7.34
CA VAL A 33 -9.59 2.65 7.35
C VAL A 33 -11.07 2.95 7.51
N ILE A 34 -11.41 3.91 8.39
CA ILE A 34 -12.79 4.36 8.60
C ILE A 34 -13.36 4.96 7.32
N LEU A 35 -12.62 5.85 6.63
CA LEU A 35 -13.08 6.48 5.39
C LEU A 35 -13.31 5.45 4.29
N ILE A 36 -12.37 4.54 4.08
CA ILE A 36 -12.48 3.48 3.06
C ILE A 36 -13.62 2.53 3.39
N GLY A 37 -13.69 2.04 4.61
CA GLY A 37 -14.73 1.11 5.05
C GLY A 37 -16.13 1.73 5.00
N PHE A 38 -16.28 2.98 5.46
CA PHE A 38 -17.55 3.71 5.41
C PHE A 38 -18.00 3.95 3.97
N SER A 39 -17.07 4.35 3.08
CA SER A 39 -17.35 4.52 1.66
C SER A 39 -17.81 3.20 1.03
N THR A 40 -17.13 2.10 1.30
CA THR A 40 -17.47 0.79 0.76
C THR A 40 -18.89 0.36 1.18
N ILE A 41 -19.22 0.54 2.47
CA ILE A 41 -20.54 0.20 3.01
C ILE A 41 -21.63 1.09 2.38
N LEU A 42 -21.42 2.41 2.35
CA LEU A 42 -22.42 3.33 1.82
C LEU A 42 -22.65 3.16 0.32
N ASN A 43 -21.61 2.91 -0.46
CA ASN A 43 -21.74 2.69 -1.89
C ASN A 43 -22.60 1.46 -2.23
N HIS A 44 -22.72 0.50 -1.28
CA HIS A 44 -23.61 -0.64 -1.47
C HIS A 44 -25.10 -0.27 -1.38
N PHE A 45 -25.42 0.79 -0.63
CA PHE A 45 -26.80 1.24 -0.42
C PHE A 45 -27.23 2.38 -1.35
N LEU A 46 -26.30 3.00 -2.08
CA LEU A 46 -26.58 4.15 -2.92
C LEU A 46 -26.83 3.73 -4.38
N THR A 47 -27.77 4.42 -5.03
CA THR A 47 -28.10 4.23 -6.44
C THR A 47 -26.95 4.74 -7.32
N GLU A 48 -26.74 4.11 -8.48
CA GLU A 48 -25.57 4.34 -9.34
C GLU A 48 -25.47 5.76 -9.92
N GLU A 49 -26.54 6.48 -10.07
CA GLU A 49 -26.60 7.83 -10.68
C GLU A 49 -26.58 8.98 -9.67
N SER A 50 -26.21 8.73 -8.41
CA SER A 50 -26.22 9.76 -7.37
C SER A 50 -24.88 10.48 -7.25
N LEU A 51 -24.87 11.84 -7.28
CA LEU A 51 -23.69 12.64 -6.93
C LEU A 51 -23.11 12.29 -5.56
N LEU A 52 -23.94 11.83 -4.62
CA LEU A 52 -23.49 11.36 -3.32
C LEU A 52 -22.60 10.14 -3.43
N ARG A 53 -22.89 9.22 -4.35
CA ARG A 53 -22.03 8.04 -4.59
C ARG A 53 -20.66 8.44 -5.13
N GLU A 54 -20.58 9.41 -6.02
CA GLU A 54 -19.33 9.94 -6.53
C GLU A 54 -18.46 10.55 -5.42
N ILE A 55 -19.06 11.40 -4.57
CA ILE A 55 -18.37 12.04 -3.46
C ILE A 55 -17.89 11.00 -2.43
N ILE A 56 -18.75 10.05 -2.08
CA ILE A 56 -18.42 8.98 -1.14
C ILE A 56 -17.34 8.06 -1.73
N GLY A 57 -17.43 7.74 -3.03
CA GLY A 57 -16.40 6.99 -3.74
C GLY A 57 -15.05 7.70 -3.75
N LEU A 58 -15.05 9.03 -3.94
CA LEU A 58 -13.85 9.85 -3.85
C LEU A 58 -13.24 9.81 -2.45
N LEU A 59 -14.05 9.95 -1.39
CA LEU A 59 -13.58 9.88 -0.01
C LEU A 59 -13.04 8.48 0.37
N GLY A 60 -13.60 7.44 -0.24
CA GLY A 60 -13.14 6.05 -0.08
C GLY A 60 -11.94 5.68 -0.94
N ASN A 61 -11.53 6.55 -1.87
CA ASN A 61 -10.30 6.31 -2.63
C ASN A 61 -9.10 6.28 -1.67
N PRO A 62 -8.27 5.21 -1.67
CA PRO A 62 -7.16 5.07 -0.73
C PRO A 62 -6.22 6.26 -0.69
N ALA A 63 -5.89 6.85 -1.85
CA ALA A 63 -4.98 8.00 -1.92
C ALA A 63 -5.61 9.26 -1.27
N ILE A 64 -6.91 9.50 -1.52
CA ILE A 64 -7.64 10.63 -0.94
C ILE A 64 -7.86 10.40 0.57
N ALA A 65 -8.27 9.21 0.98
CA ALA A 65 -8.44 8.87 2.39
C ALA A 65 -7.14 9.05 3.19
N MET A 66 -6.00 8.62 2.64
CA MET A 66 -4.68 8.83 3.25
C MET A 66 -4.30 10.31 3.31
N LEU A 67 -4.53 11.08 2.23
CA LEU A 67 -4.28 12.53 2.20
C LEU A 67 -5.08 13.26 3.27
N ILE A 68 -6.39 12.99 3.35
CA ILE A 68 -7.26 13.58 4.37
C ILE A 68 -6.75 13.22 5.77
N SER A 69 -6.36 11.97 5.98
CA SER A 69 -5.87 11.50 7.28
C SER A 69 -4.56 12.18 7.68
N VAL A 70 -3.66 12.44 6.75
CA VAL A 70 -2.44 13.21 7.00
C VAL A 70 -2.78 14.66 7.37
N LEU A 71 -3.71 15.31 6.66
CA LEU A 71 -4.13 16.68 6.98
C LEU A 71 -4.80 16.77 8.36
N VAL A 72 -5.64 15.80 8.71
CA VAL A 72 -6.24 15.67 10.04
C VAL A 72 -5.16 15.44 11.10
N ALA A 73 -4.16 14.58 10.83
CA ALA A 73 -3.05 14.34 11.74
C ALA A 73 -2.21 15.62 11.99
N ILE A 74 -1.90 16.37 10.95
CA ILE A 74 -1.21 17.66 11.05
C ILE A 74 -1.94 18.60 12.00
N TYR A 75 -3.26 18.66 11.88
CA TYR A 75 -4.07 19.50 12.74
C TYR A 75 -4.18 18.94 14.16
N THR A 76 -4.64 17.70 14.32
CA THR A 76 -4.99 17.10 15.65
C THR A 76 -3.78 16.77 16.51
N LEU A 77 -2.69 16.29 15.89
CA LEU A 77 -1.48 15.88 16.60
C LEU A 77 -0.38 16.95 16.57
N GLY A 78 -0.54 17.98 15.74
CA GLY A 78 0.40 19.08 15.59
C GLY A 78 -0.17 20.40 16.09
N LEU A 79 -0.91 21.10 15.23
CA LEU A 79 -1.35 22.47 15.46
C LEU A 79 -2.26 22.64 16.67
N ALA A 80 -3.22 21.75 16.86
CA ALA A 80 -4.13 21.74 18.01
C ALA A 80 -3.40 21.47 19.34
N ARG A 81 -2.15 20.99 19.29
CA ARG A 81 -1.27 20.78 20.45
C ARG A 81 -0.28 21.93 20.67
N GLY A 82 -0.46 23.06 19.98
CA GLY A 82 0.37 24.24 20.11
C GLY A 82 1.71 24.19 19.38
N LYS A 83 1.97 23.16 18.57
CA LYS A 83 3.18 23.08 17.74
C LYS A 83 3.11 24.13 16.62
N LYS A 84 4.24 24.75 16.30
CA LYS A 84 4.32 25.67 15.17
C LYS A 84 4.26 24.90 13.85
N MET A 85 3.71 25.52 12.82
CA MET A 85 3.64 24.91 11.47
C MET A 85 5.00 24.44 10.97
N THR A 86 6.07 25.18 11.25
CA THR A 86 7.45 24.80 10.89
C THR A 86 7.90 23.49 11.54
N GLU A 87 7.55 23.26 12.80
CA GLU A 87 7.89 22.02 13.52
C GLU A 87 7.11 20.83 12.95
N VAL A 88 5.84 21.05 12.65
CA VAL A 88 4.98 20.01 12.04
C VAL A 88 5.50 19.65 10.64
N MET A 89 5.84 20.67 9.82
CA MET A 89 6.40 20.43 8.49
C MET A 89 7.76 19.74 8.52
N ASN A 90 8.60 20.04 9.50
CA ASN A 90 9.86 19.31 9.69
C ASN A 90 9.62 17.84 10.03
N SER A 91 8.62 17.54 10.85
CA SER A 91 8.24 16.14 11.14
C SER A 91 7.72 15.42 9.90
N VAL A 92 6.89 16.08 9.10
CA VAL A 92 6.39 15.54 7.80
C VAL A 92 7.55 15.28 6.85
N SER A 93 8.47 16.25 6.69
CA SER A 93 9.66 16.12 5.85
C SER A 93 10.55 14.94 6.29
N SER A 94 10.78 14.80 7.58
CA SER A 94 11.57 13.67 8.13
C SER A 94 10.88 12.33 7.86
N SER A 95 9.55 12.28 7.98
CA SER A 95 8.78 11.07 7.68
C SER A 95 8.88 10.69 6.20
N ILE A 96 8.77 11.68 5.29
CA ILE A 96 8.95 11.47 3.85
C ILE A 96 10.37 10.98 3.55
N ALA A 97 11.39 11.59 4.16
CA ALA A 97 12.78 11.16 4.00
C ALA A 97 12.98 9.70 4.45
N GLY A 98 12.32 9.28 5.55
CA GLY A 98 12.39 7.92 6.06
C GLY A 98 11.82 6.87 5.10
N ILE A 99 10.79 7.21 4.32
CA ILE A 99 10.17 6.28 3.35
C ILE A 99 10.74 6.38 1.93
N THR A 100 11.65 7.31 1.67
CA THR A 100 12.21 7.56 0.32
C THR A 100 12.84 6.31 -0.27
N MET A 101 13.58 5.53 0.52
CA MET A 101 14.19 4.27 0.06
C MET A 101 13.12 3.27 -0.37
N VAL A 102 12.02 3.16 0.38
CA VAL A 102 10.90 2.27 0.05
C VAL A 102 10.25 2.70 -1.26
N LEU A 103 10.04 4.00 -1.47
CA LEU A 103 9.51 4.54 -2.72
C LEU A 103 10.42 4.25 -3.91
N LEU A 104 11.74 4.39 -3.74
CA LEU A 104 12.73 4.05 -4.78
C LEU A 104 12.72 2.56 -5.12
N ILE A 105 12.59 1.68 -4.12
CA ILE A 105 12.49 0.23 -4.33
C ILE A 105 11.22 -0.10 -5.12
N ILE A 106 10.08 0.49 -4.75
CA ILE A 106 8.80 0.28 -5.46
C ILE A 106 8.90 0.78 -6.90
N ALA A 107 9.47 1.97 -7.11
CA ALA A 107 9.68 2.51 -8.46
C ALA A 107 10.62 1.63 -9.30
N GLY A 108 11.71 1.15 -8.72
CA GLY A 108 12.64 0.23 -9.37
C GLY A 108 12.00 -1.11 -9.73
N ALA A 109 11.20 -1.67 -8.84
CA ALA A 109 10.44 -2.89 -9.11
C ALA A 109 9.40 -2.70 -10.22
N GLY A 110 8.75 -1.52 -10.26
CA GLY A 110 7.86 -1.13 -11.35
C GLY A 110 8.57 -1.06 -12.70
N GLY A 111 9.75 -0.43 -12.73
CA GLY A 111 10.60 -0.39 -13.93
C GLY A 111 11.05 -1.77 -14.40
N LEU A 112 11.48 -2.64 -13.46
CA LEU A 112 11.83 -4.02 -13.78
C LEU A 112 10.64 -4.79 -14.37
N LYS A 113 9.46 -4.64 -13.77
CA LYS A 113 8.22 -5.21 -14.29
C LYS A 113 7.99 -4.80 -15.75
N GLU A 114 8.11 -3.51 -16.07
CA GLU A 114 7.88 -2.99 -17.42
C GLU A 114 8.88 -3.59 -18.43
N VAL A 115 10.15 -3.67 -18.05
CA VAL A 115 11.18 -4.33 -18.89
C VAL A 115 10.83 -5.80 -19.15
N LEU A 116 10.33 -6.53 -18.16
CA LEU A 116 9.93 -7.94 -18.34
C LEU A 116 8.71 -8.07 -19.28
N VAL A 117 7.76 -7.15 -19.20
CA VAL A 117 6.59 -7.12 -20.10
C VAL A 117 7.02 -6.76 -21.51
N ASP A 118 7.75 -5.67 -21.69
CA ASP A 118 8.18 -5.17 -23.01
C ASP A 118 9.14 -6.13 -23.73
N SER A 119 9.96 -6.86 -22.99
CA SER A 119 10.87 -7.87 -23.54
C SER A 119 10.18 -9.17 -23.99
N GLY A 120 8.86 -9.32 -23.70
CA GLY A 120 8.10 -10.54 -24.01
C GLY A 120 8.39 -11.72 -23.07
N VAL A 121 9.22 -11.54 -22.04
CA VAL A 121 9.52 -12.60 -21.05
C VAL A 121 8.25 -13.02 -20.31
N SER A 122 7.37 -12.07 -19.98
CA SER A 122 6.09 -12.36 -19.32
C SER A 122 5.20 -13.24 -20.19
N ASP A 123 5.10 -12.96 -21.49
CA ASP A 123 4.31 -13.73 -22.44
C ASP A 123 4.89 -15.14 -22.66
N TYR A 124 6.23 -15.25 -22.72
CA TYR A 124 6.91 -16.53 -22.81
C TYR A 124 6.62 -17.42 -21.60
N ILE A 125 6.73 -16.87 -20.39
CA ILE A 125 6.40 -17.57 -19.15
C ILE A 125 4.93 -17.95 -19.13
N ALA A 126 4.02 -17.04 -19.51
CA ALA A 126 2.59 -17.33 -19.58
C ALA A 126 2.28 -18.44 -20.59
N GLY A 127 3.00 -18.51 -21.71
CA GLY A 127 2.91 -19.61 -22.67
C GLY A 127 3.29 -20.96 -22.05
N LEU A 128 4.43 -21.02 -21.36
CA LEU A 128 4.87 -22.22 -20.64
C LEU A 128 3.86 -22.67 -19.57
N LEU A 129 3.21 -21.71 -18.91
CA LEU A 129 2.22 -22.01 -17.86
C LEU A 129 0.91 -22.56 -18.42
N LYS A 130 0.50 -22.14 -19.63
CA LYS A 130 -0.73 -22.66 -20.28
C LYS A 130 -0.66 -24.17 -20.57
N ASP A 131 0.52 -24.66 -20.87
CA ASP A 131 0.75 -26.09 -21.15
C ASP A 131 1.02 -26.90 -19.88
N SER A 132 1.06 -26.25 -18.72
CA SER A 132 1.28 -26.89 -17.43
C SER A 132 -0.01 -27.48 -16.87
N THR A 133 0.10 -28.64 -16.22
CA THR A 133 -0.99 -29.27 -15.45
C THR A 133 -1.18 -28.65 -14.05
N ILE A 134 -0.31 -27.71 -13.66
CA ILE A 134 -0.34 -27.06 -12.36
C ILE A 134 -1.33 -25.88 -12.41
N ASP A 135 -2.13 -25.75 -11.34
CA ASP A 135 -3.07 -24.63 -11.20
C ASP A 135 -2.32 -23.28 -11.28
N PRO A 136 -2.80 -22.34 -12.11
CA PRO A 136 -2.15 -21.01 -12.28
C PRO A 136 -1.95 -20.24 -10.98
N LEU A 137 -2.83 -20.39 -9.98
CA LEU A 137 -2.69 -19.72 -8.68
C LEU A 137 -1.51 -20.30 -7.89
N VAL A 138 -1.36 -21.63 -7.90
CA VAL A 138 -0.21 -22.31 -7.26
C VAL A 138 1.09 -21.90 -7.93
N MET A 139 1.09 -21.79 -9.25
CA MET A 139 2.25 -21.34 -10.02
C MET A 139 2.64 -19.89 -9.68
N ALA A 140 1.67 -18.99 -9.63
CA ALA A 140 1.88 -17.61 -9.25
C ALA A 140 2.45 -17.49 -7.83
N TRP A 141 1.91 -18.26 -6.90
CA TRP A 141 2.44 -18.36 -5.53
C TRP A 141 3.88 -18.85 -5.50
N LEU A 142 4.22 -19.89 -6.27
CA LEU A 142 5.58 -20.41 -6.37
C LEU A 142 6.55 -19.36 -6.92
N ILE A 143 6.19 -18.68 -8.02
CA ILE A 143 7.00 -17.60 -8.61
C ILE A 143 7.25 -16.49 -7.58
N ALA A 144 6.19 -16.01 -6.93
CA ALA A 144 6.30 -14.98 -5.90
C ALA A 144 7.19 -15.44 -4.73
N THR A 145 7.03 -16.68 -4.29
CA THR A 145 7.82 -17.26 -3.21
C THR A 145 9.31 -17.35 -3.56
N VAL A 146 9.65 -17.83 -4.76
CA VAL A 146 11.04 -17.92 -5.21
C VAL A 146 11.67 -16.53 -5.28
N ILE A 147 10.97 -15.56 -5.88
CA ILE A 147 11.46 -14.19 -5.95
C ILE A 147 11.64 -13.62 -4.54
N ARG A 148 10.67 -13.86 -3.63
CA ARG A 148 10.72 -13.37 -2.26
C ARG A 148 11.91 -13.94 -1.48
N VAL A 149 12.22 -15.21 -1.65
CA VAL A 149 13.39 -15.85 -1.03
C VAL A 149 14.69 -15.28 -1.60
N CYS A 150 14.77 -15.09 -2.92
CA CYS A 150 15.96 -14.55 -3.58
C CYS A 150 16.23 -13.06 -3.26
N VAL A 151 15.17 -12.25 -3.24
CA VAL A 151 15.28 -10.79 -3.09
C VAL A 151 15.16 -10.35 -1.62
N GLY A 152 14.49 -11.16 -0.79
CA GLY A 152 14.24 -10.84 0.62
C GLY A 152 13.20 -9.75 0.88
N SER A 153 12.49 -9.27 -0.15
CA SER A 153 11.47 -8.22 -0.06
C SER A 153 10.12 -8.72 -0.60
N ALA A 154 9.10 -8.68 0.26
CA ALA A 154 7.74 -9.03 -0.12
C ALA A 154 7.17 -8.10 -1.19
N THR A 155 7.39 -6.78 -1.04
CA THR A 155 6.88 -5.76 -1.97
C THR A 155 7.48 -5.92 -3.36
N VAL A 156 8.80 -6.10 -3.45
CA VAL A 156 9.48 -6.31 -4.75
C VAL A 156 9.03 -7.62 -5.38
N ALA A 157 8.95 -8.68 -4.58
CA ALA A 157 8.53 -9.99 -5.07
C ALA A 157 7.09 -9.95 -5.61
N GLY A 158 6.15 -9.36 -4.87
CA GLY A 158 4.76 -9.23 -5.29
C GLY A 158 4.61 -8.41 -6.58
N LEU A 159 5.26 -7.25 -6.68
CA LEU A 159 5.21 -6.41 -7.87
C LEU A 159 5.82 -7.11 -9.09
N THR A 160 6.95 -7.80 -8.92
CA THR A 160 7.61 -8.53 -10.01
C THR A 160 6.78 -9.74 -10.44
N ALA A 161 6.29 -10.52 -9.50
CA ALA A 161 5.42 -11.66 -9.79
C ALA A 161 4.12 -11.21 -10.49
N ALA A 162 3.51 -10.09 -10.05
CA ALA A 162 2.33 -9.53 -10.70
C ALA A 162 2.61 -9.18 -12.17
N GLY A 163 3.79 -8.62 -12.50
CA GLY A 163 4.19 -8.38 -13.89
C GLY A 163 4.29 -9.66 -14.72
N ILE A 164 4.84 -10.72 -14.14
CA ILE A 164 5.02 -12.02 -14.83
C ILE A 164 3.67 -12.70 -15.11
N VAL A 165 2.74 -12.66 -14.15
CA VAL A 165 1.44 -13.34 -14.28
C VAL A 165 0.35 -12.48 -14.94
N LEU A 166 0.64 -11.21 -15.23
CA LEU A 166 -0.30 -10.28 -15.84
C LEU A 166 -0.96 -10.82 -17.12
N PRO A 167 -0.24 -11.48 -18.07
CA PRO A 167 -0.86 -12.03 -19.27
C PRO A 167 -1.90 -13.12 -18.98
N LEU A 168 -1.74 -13.91 -17.89
CA LEU A 168 -2.72 -14.93 -17.48
C LEU A 168 -4.01 -14.29 -16.97
N VAL A 169 -3.91 -13.20 -16.24
CA VAL A 169 -5.06 -12.41 -15.76
C VAL A 169 -5.75 -11.72 -16.94
N SER A 170 -4.98 -11.10 -17.84
CA SER A 170 -5.52 -10.39 -19.02
C SER A 170 -6.22 -11.30 -20.01
N SER A 171 -5.84 -12.59 -20.08
CA SER A 171 -6.52 -13.59 -20.93
C SER A 171 -7.85 -14.06 -20.34
N GLY A 172 -8.24 -13.63 -19.15
CA GLY A 172 -9.47 -14.02 -18.47
C GLY A 172 -9.51 -15.48 -17.98
N THR A 173 -8.38 -16.17 -18.02
CA THR A 173 -8.28 -17.59 -17.59
C THR A 173 -8.27 -17.76 -16.07
N VAL A 174 -7.95 -16.68 -15.34
CA VAL A 174 -7.81 -16.70 -13.87
C VAL A 174 -8.49 -15.48 -13.27
N ASN A 175 -9.10 -15.66 -12.09
CA ASN A 175 -9.65 -14.55 -11.33
C ASN A 175 -8.54 -13.64 -10.80
N ALA A 176 -8.60 -12.35 -11.14
CA ALA A 176 -7.58 -11.36 -10.77
C ALA A 176 -7.44 -11.19 -9.25
N GLU A 177 -8.55 -11.24 -8.52
CA GLU A 177 -8.57 -11.06 -7.07
C GLU A 177 -7.88 -12.22 -6.35
N LEU A 178 -8.14 -13.46 -6.79
CA LEU A 178 -7.47 -14.64 -6.26
C LEU A 178 -5.97 -14.64 -6.61
N MET A 179 -5.62 -14.14 -7.80
CA MET A 179 -4.22 -14.01 -8.21
C MET A 179 -3.46 -13.02 -7.30
N VAL A 180 -4.07 -11.88 -6.98
CA VAL A 180 -3.47 -10.92 -6.03
C VAL A 180 -3.25 -11.55 -4.65
N LEU A 181 -4.22 -12.34 -4.15
CA LEU A 181 -4.07 -13.06 -2.89
C LEU A 181 -2.98 -14.15 -2.94
N ALA A 182 -2.81 -14.79 -4.10
CA ALA A 182 -1.80 -15.84 -4.26
C ALA A 182 -0.37 -15.30 -4.25
N ILE A 183 -0.14 -14.09 -4.77
CA ILE A 183 1.20 -13.47 -4.88
C ILE A 183 1.56 -12.54 -3.71
N GLY A 184 0.59 -12.07 -2.91
CA GLY A 184 0.77 -11.15 -1.75
C GLY A 184 1.10 -11.87 -0.49
#